data_d035bb6b0c8020e764d2a82717de7ccd
#
_entry.id   d035bb6b0c8020e764d2a82717de7ccd
#
_cell.length_a   1.000
_cell.length_b   1.000
_cell.length_c   1.000
_cell.angle_alpha   90.00
_cell.angle_beta   90.00
_cell.angle_gamma   90.00
#
_symmetry.space_group_name_H-M   'P 1'
#
loop_
_entity.id
_entity.type
_entity.pdbx_description
1 polymer ?
#
loop_
_entity_poly.entity_id
_entity_poly.type
_entity_poly.pdbx_seq_one_letter_code
_entity_poly.pdbx_strand_id
1 'polypeptide(L)'
;MTKNADKKREQMMMFSMDSMVPQDHMLRLIDKAINWNFIYDLVEDKYCQNNGRPSMDPVMLIKIPFIQYLYGIKSMRQTIREIEVNVAYRWFLGLDMLDPVPHFSTFGKNYSRRFKDTDLFEQIFSKILEECMKYKLINTDEIFVDATHVKACANSKKMRKRVAHEQALWYEDELQKEINEDRQAHGKKPLKDKNKKNPPTPPTSRNDQHNELEQIPDDIKTKKSSITDPESGWFRKGEHKHVFAYAVETACDEHGWVLGYSVHPGNEHDSRTFQTIYEKVKSFEPEMIVADAGYKTPAIARQLLKDRIEPLFPYKRPMTKKGFFKKYEYVYDEYYDCYICPENQILRYSTTNRDGYREYKSCGYQCEKCPQISKCTESKNHVKVITRHVWEKYIEKAEDIRHVRGNKAIYQKRKETIERIFGTAKEHHGFRYTQYIGKARMEMKAGLTFACMNLKKLARFLGKNGLLNGQKRRFLRNFWIQFNFKGKNGAGMIPAPSLSTVW
;
A
#
# COMPACT_ATOMS: atom_id res chain seq x y z
N MET A 1 48.46 -32.61 -7.70
CA MET A 1 48.94 -31.83 -8.87
C MET A 1 47.78 -31.00 -9.40
N THR A 2 47.88 -29.69 -9.28
CA THR A 2 46.94 -28.76 -9.90
C THR A 2 47.25 -28.68 -11.37
N LYS A 3 46.33 -29.18 -12.25
CA LYS A 3 46.46 -28.98 -13.69
C LYS A 3 46.15 -27.53 -14.00
N ASN A 4 47.03 -26.83 -14.72
CA ASN A 4 46.71 -25.53 -15.29
C ASN A 4 45.51 -25.69 -16.21
N ALA A 5 44.42 -24.91 -15.96
CA ALA A 5 43.26 -24.89 -16.83
C ALA A 5 43.67 -24.28 -18.17
N ASP A 6 43.55 -25.05 -19.27
CA ASP A 6 43.70 -24.52 -20.61
C ASP A 6 42.70 -23.39 -20.85
N LYS A 7 43.22 -22.22 -21.21
CA LYS A 7 42.37 -21.03 -21.52
C LYS A 7 41.78 -21.18 -22.90
N LYS A 8 40.63 -21.87 -23.00
CA LYS A 8 39.91 -22.09 -24.29
C LYS A 8 39.05 -20.87 -24.72
N ARG A 9 39.50 -19.63 -24.44
CA ARG A 9 38.72 -18.41 -24.72
C ARG A 9 38.56 -18.13 -26.22
N GLU A 10 39.44 -18.63 -27.05
CA GLU A 10 39.48 -18.40 -28.49
C GLU A 10 38.87 -19.58 -29.29
N GLN A 11 38.37 -20.61 -28.61
CA GLN A 11 37.75 -21.73 -29.26
C GLN A 11 36.42 -21.31 -29.90
N MET A 12 36.30 -21.42 -31.20
CA MET A 12 35.05 -21.22 -31.91
C MET A 12 34.09 -22.39 -31.65
N MET A 13 32.88 -22.02 -31.21
CA MET A 13 31.79 -22.97 -30.98
C MET A 13 30.51 -22.45 -31.61
N MET A 14 29.71 -23.33 -32.19
CA MET A 14 28.39 -22.96 -32.75
C MET A 14 27.32 -23.32 -31.76
N PHE A 15 26.67 -22.28 -31.20
CA PHE A 15 25.52 -22.38 -30.28
C PHE A 15 24.40 -21.45 -30.73
N SER A 16 23.14 -21.87 -30.52
CA SER A 16 22.03 -20.92 -30.52
C SER A 16 21.93 -20.24 -29.18
N MET A 17 21.49 -18.98 -29.11
CA MET A 17 21.22 -18.32 -27.85
C MET A 17 20.25 -19.11 -26.96
N ASP A 18 19.30 -19.78 -27.59
CA ASP A 18 18.34 -20.61 -26.87
C ASP A 18 19.02 -21.78 -26.15
N SER A 19 20.04 -22.43 -26.77
CA SER A 19 20.78 -23.50 -26.11
C SER A 19 21.70 -23.04 -24.99
N MET A 20 22.12 -21.78 -25.00
CA MET A 20 23.01 -21.21 -23.97
C MET A 20 22.30 -20.86 -22.66
N VAL A 21 20.98 -20.60 -22.68
CA VAL A 21 20.20 -20.30 -21.49
C VAL A 21 19.59 -21.58 -20.92
N PRO A 22 19.89 -21.98 -19.67
CA PRO A 22 19.32 -23.19 -19.05
C PRO A 22 17.80 -23.21 -19.06
N GLN A 23 17.20 -24.41 -19.23
CA GLN A 23 15.74 -24.54 -19.32
C GLN A 23 15.01 -24.16 -18.03
N ASP A 24 15.65 -24.29 -16.89
CA ASP A 24 15.15 -23.91 -15.55
C ASP A 24 15.50 -22.47 -15.16
N HIS A 25 16.13 -21.70 -16.07
CA HIS A 25 16.49 -20.31 -15.79
C HIS A 25 15.24 -19.46 -15.55
N MET A 26 15.29 -18.58 -14.53
CA MET A 26 14.13 -17.78 -14.10
C MET A 26 13.48 -16.98 -15.22
N LEU A 27 14.26 -16.39 -16.13
CA LEU A 27 13.72 -15.62 -17.24
C LEU A 27 12.95 -16.50 -18.25
N ARG A 28 13.37 -17.75 -18.46
CA ARG A 28 12.60 -18.69 -19.26
C ARG A 28 11.26 -19.05 -18.62
N LEU A 29 11.29 -19.30 -17.31
CA LEU A 29 10.06 -19.60 -16.58
C LEU A 29 9.09 -18.41 -16.63
N ILE A 30 9.59 -17.19 -16.51
CA ILE A 30 8.82 -15.96 -16.62
C ILE A 30 8.27 -15.77 -18.04
N ASP A 31 9.09 -15.95 -19.06
CA ASP A 31 8.68 -15.76 -20.45
C ASP A 31 7.59 -16.76 -20.88
N LYS A 32 7.66 -17.99 -20.36
CA LYS A 32 6.62 -19.02 -20.54
C LYS A 32 5.35 -18.78 -19.68
N ALA A 33 5.48 -18.08 -18.54
CA ALA A 33 4.38 -17.88 -17.60
C ALA A 33 3.37 -16.83 -18.07
N ILE A 34 3.79 -15.86 -18.89
CA ILE A 34 2.95 -14.77 -19.36
C ILE A 34 3.20 -14.48 -20.84
N ASN A 35 2.13 -14.22 -21.58
CA ASN A 35 2.24 -13.69 -22.94
C ASN A 35 2.39 -12.16 -22.87
N TRP A 36 3.53 -11.64 -23.31
CA TRP A 36 3.86 -10.21 -23.26
C TRP A 36 3.14 -9.36 -24.32
N ASN A 37 2.40 -9.97 -25.25
CA ASN A 37 1.73 -9.25 -26.34
C ASN A 37 0.70 -8.23 -25.84
N PHE A 38 0.12 -8.41 -24.63
CA PHE A 38 -0.79 -7.44 -24.04
C PHE A 38 -0.17 -6.03 -23.89
N ILE A 39 1.17 -5.94 -23.91
CA ILE A 39 1.85 -4.62 -23.85
C ILE A 39 1.58 -3.83 -25.13
N TYR A 40 1.51 -4.49 -26.30
CA TYR A 40 1.19 -3.79 -27.56
C TYR A 40 -0.19 -3.13 -27.46
N ASP A 41 -1.19 -3.86 -26.96
CA ASP A 41 -2.56 -3.36 -26.81
C ASP A 41 -2.63 -2.14 -25.85
N LEU A 42 -1.80 -2.16 -24.78
CA LEU A 42 -1.77 -1.09 -23.79
C LEU A 42 -1.08 0.20 -24.26
N VAL A 43 -0.28 0.12 -25.33
CA VAL A 43 0.52 1.28 -25.78
C VAL A 43 0.23 1.69 -27.22
N GLU A 44 -0.64 1.02 -27.93
CA GLU A 44 -0.94 1.26 -29.35
C GLU A 44 -1.30 2.73 -29.62
N ASP A 45 -2.16 3.30 -28.78
CA ASP A 45 -2.62 4.68 -28.87
C ASP A 45 -1.51 5.74 -28.61
N LYS A 46 -0.36 5.31 -28.08
CA LYS A 46 0.78 6.19 -27.72
C LYS A 46 1.85 6.21 -28.81
N TYR A 47 1.65 5.48 -29.90
CA TYR A 47 2.56 5.38 -31.02
C TYR A 47 1.90 5.87 -32.31
N CYS A 48 2.59 6.73 -33.08
CA CYS A 48 2.16 7.13 -34.43
C CYS A 48 2.33 5.95 -35.41
N GLN A 49 1.27 5.62 -36.14
CA GLN A 49 1.30 4.52 -37.12
C GLN A 49 2.06 4.89 -38.40
N ASN A 50 1.99 6.15 -38.87
CA ASN A 50 2.40 6.54 -40.23
C ASN A 50 3.47 7.64 -40.29
N ASN A 51 4.08 8.05 -39.18
CA ASN A 51 5.05 9.16 -39.22
C ASN A 51 6.21 8.93 -38.22
N GLY A 52 7.43 9.23 -38.68
CA GLY A 52 8.65 9.24 -37.86
C GLY A 52 9.56 8.02 -38.05
N ARG A 53 10.70 8.05 -37.34
CA ARG A 53 11.65 6.92 -37.31
C ARG A 53 10.99 5.71 -36.65
N PRO A 54 11.23 4.47 -37.12
CA PRO A 54 10.75 3.27 -36.45
C PRO A 54 11.06 3.28 -34.95
N SER A 55 10.04 3.05 -34.15
CA SER A 55 10.18 3.01 -32.69
C SER A 55 10.84 1.71 -32.27
N MET A 56 11.47 1.75 -31.09
CA MET A 56 11.88 0.50 -30.41
C MET A 56 10.64 -0.30 -30.02
N ASP A 57 10.76 -1.62 -30.09
CA ASP A 57 9.72 -2.54 -29.64
C ASP A 57 9.29 -2.22 -28.19
N PRO A 58 8.00 -1.92 -27.95
CA PRO A 58 7.49 -1.59 -26.62
C PRO A 58 7.63 -2.75 -25.63
N VAL A 59 7.53 -3.99 -26.05
CA VAL A 59 7.71 -5.17 -25.18
C VAL A 59 9.14 -5.22 -24.68
N MET A 60 10.13 -5.05 -25.55
CA MET A 60 11.54 -4.96 -25.15
C MET A 60 11.77 -3.79 -24.20
N LEU A 61 11.19 -2.62 -24.51
CA LEU A 61 11.33 -1.41 -23.70
C LEU A 61 10.81 -1.59 -22.26
N ILE A 62 9.73 -2.35 -22.07
CA ILE A 62 9.16 -2.67 -20.75
C ILE A 62 9.94 -3.83 -20.08
N LYS A 63 10.42 -4.82 -20.83
CA LYS A 63 11.22 -5.91 -20.26
C LYS A 63 12.55 -5.44 -19.67
N ILE A 64 13.14 -4.34 -20.15
CA ILE A 64 14.38 -3.76 -19.58
C ILE A 64 14.23 -3.39 -18.10
N PRO A 65 13.29 -2.51 -17.66
CA PRO A 65 13.08 -2.24 -16.25
C PRO A 65 12.58 -3.46 -15.47
N PHE A 66 11.93 -4.44 -16.12
CA PHE A 66 11.60 -5.72 -15.49
C PHE A 66 12.87 -6.46 -15.04
N ILE A 67 13.88 -6.57 -15.89
CA ILE A 67 15.19 -7.13 -15.51
C ILE A 67 15.77 -6.35 -14.32
N GLN A 68 15.75 -5.02 -14.39
CA GLN A 68 16.26 -4.18 -13.32
C GLN A 68 15.65 -4.51 -11.96
N TYR A 69 14.31 -4.58 -11.88
CA TYR A 69 13.62 -4.82 -10.61
C TYR A 69 13.63 -6.30 -10.22
N LEU A 70 13.58 -7.22 -11.17
CA LEU A 70 13.63 -8.65 -10.91
C LEU A 70 14.92 -9.07 -10.19
N TYR A 71 16.04 -8.47 -10.59
CA TYR A 71 17.37 -8.76 -10.04
C TYR A 71 17.89 -7.68 -9.07
N GLY A 72 17.08 -6.67 -8.77
CA GLY A 72 17.46 -5.61 -7.83
C GLY A 72 18.63 -4.74 -8.27
N ILE A 73 18.83 -4.60 -9.58
CA ILE A 73 19.94 -3.80 -10.15
C ILE A 73 19.72 -2.33 -9.80
N LYS A 74 20.79 -1.66 -9.33
CA LYS A 74 20.65 -0.35 -8.69
C LYS A 74 20.29 0.79 -9.64
N SER A 75 20.62 0.70 -10.93
CA SER A 75 20.39 1.79 -11.89
C SER A 75 20.16 1.28 -13.31
N MET A 76 19.42 2.05 -14.11
CA MET A 76 19.23 1.75 -15.54
C MET A 76 20.56 1.65 -16.29
N ARG A 77 21.55 2.50 -15.96
CA ARG A 77 22.88 2.44 -16.57
C ARG A 77 23.58 1.11 -16.28
N GLN A 78 23.47 0.61 -15.05
CA GLN A 78 24.01 -0.69 -14.68
C GLN A 78 23.23 -1.82 -15.37
N THR A 79 21.91 -1.71 -15.45
CA THR A 79 21.07 -2.69 -16.15
C THR A 79 21.50 -2.87 -17.61
N ILE A 80 21.71 -1.76 -18.33
CA ILE A 80 22.17 -1.83 -19.72
C ILE A 80 23.55 -2.51 -19.83
N ARG A 81 24.50 -2.14 -18.97
CA ARG A 81 25.83 -2.78 -18.98
C ARG A 81 25.77 -4.29 -18.70
N GLU A 82 24.87 -4.72 -17.83
CA GLU A 82 24.66 -6.15 -17.58
C GLU A 82 23.99 -6.84 -18.76
N ILE A 83 23.03 -6.19 -19.44
CA ILE A 83 22.40 -6.72 -20.64
C ILE A 83 23.44 -6.89 -21.78
N GLU A 84 24.41 -5.98 -21.89
CA GLU A 84 25.47 -6.09 -22.92
C GLU A 84 26.26 -7.40 -22.84
N VAL A 85 26.46 -7.96 -21.65
CA VAL A 85 27.32 -9.12 -21.42
C VAL A 85 26.58 -10.38 -20.95
N ASN A 86 25.28 -10.29 -20.61
CA ASN A 86 24.52 -11.41 -20.08
C ASN A 86 23.62 -12.03 -21.14
N VAL A 87 23.95 -13.24 -21.56
CA VAL A 87 23.21 -14.00 -22.60
C VAL A 87 21.73 -14.20 -22.22
N ALA A 88 21.41 -14.51 -20.95
CA ALA A 88 20.04 -14.74 -20.53
C ALA A 88 19.19 -13.44 -20.55
N TYR A 89 19.79 -12.29 -20.30
CA TYR A 89 19.11 -11.00 -20.41
C TYR A 89 18.83 -10.65 -21.87
N ARG A 90 19.84 -10.84 -22.76
CA ARG A 90 19.68 -10.63 -24.20
C ARG A 90 18.60 -11.54 -24.76
N TRP A 91 18.66 -12.84 -24.44
CA TRP A 91 17.65 -13.81 -24.83
C TRP A 91 16.23 -13.39 -24.43
N PHE A 92 16.05 -12.95 -23.18
CA PHE A 92 14.74 -12.51 -22.67
C PHE A 92 14.20 -11.26 -23.39
N LEU A 93 15.10 -10.39 -23.88
CA LEU A 93 14.75 -9.19 -24.64
C LEU A 93 14.56 -9.47 -26.14
N GLY A 94 14.88 -10.67 -26.61
CA GLY A 94 14.86 -11.01 -28.04
C GLY A 94 16.01 -10.38 -28.83
N LEU A 95 17.13 -10.02 -28.17
CA LEU A 95 18.33 -9.47 -28.79
C LEU A 95 19.28 -10.59 -29.17
N ASP A 96 19.88 -10.53 -30.38
CA ASP A 96 21.00 -11.35 -30.77
C ASP A 96 22.31 -10.92 -30.05
N MET A 97 23.36 -11.75 -30.12
CA MET A 97 24.66 -11.46 -29.51
C MET A 97 25.30 -10.18 -30.08
N LEU A 98 25.06 -9.85 -31.34
CA LEU A 98 25.59 -8.68 -32.03
C LEU A 98 24.64 -7.48 -32.04
N ASP A 99 23.39 -7.66 -31.65
CA ASP A 99 22.43 -6.57 -31.63
C ASP A 99 22.84 -5.46 -30.64
N PRO A 100 22.72 -4.18 -31.03
CA PRO A 100 23.03 -3.09 -30.12
C PRO A 100 22.02 -3.00 -28.98
N VAL A 101 22.51 -2.93 -27.76
CA VAL A 101 21.65 -2.72 -26.58
C VAL A 101 21.23 -1.26 -26.51
N PRO A 102 19.94 -0.97 -26.22
CA PRO A 102 19.46 0.40 -26.11
C PRO A 102 20.22 1.23 -25.08
N HIS A 103 20.45 2.50 -25.38
CA HIS A 103 21.11 3.41 -24.45
C HIS A 103 20.27 3.57 -23.15
N PHE A 104 20.89 3.69 -22.00
CA PHE A 104 20.22 3.75 -20.69
C PHE A 104 19.21 4.90 -20.57
N SER A 105 19.35 6.00 -21.34
CA SER A 105 18.38 7.11 -21.35
C SER A 105 17.13 6.82 -22.16
N THR A 106 17.11 5.78 -22.98
CA THR A 106 16.00 5.48 -23.91
C THR A 106 14.71 5.22 -23.17
N PHE A 107 14.73 4.39 -22.14
CA PHE A 107 13.55 4.16 -21.31
C PHE A 107 13.05 5.46 -20.67
N GLY A 108 13.94 6.26 -20.06
CA GLY A 108 13.58 7.52 -19.42
C GLY A 108 12.98 8.55 -20.38
N LYS A 109 13.48 8.61 -21.62
CA LYS A 109 12.93 9.49 -22.69
C LYS A 109 11.54 9.01 -23.11
N ASN A 110 11.34 7.70 -23.32
CA ASN A 110 10.03 7.14 -23.67
C ASN A 110 9.04 7.32 -22.51
N TYR A 111 9.47 7.07 -21.26
CA TYR A 111 8.65 7.32 -20.08
C TYR A 111 8.15 8.77 -20.08
N SER A 112 9.03 9.75 -20.20
CA SER A 112 8.65 11.17 -20.12
C SER A 112 7.78 11.65 -21.29
N ARG A 113 7.88 11.02 -22.46
CA ARG A 113 7.16 11.43 -23.68
C ARG A 113 5.83 10.72 -23.86
N ARG A 114 5.71 9.44 -23.40
CA ARG A 114 4.57 8.57 -23.73
C ARG A 114 3.87 7.99 -22.51
N PHE A 115 4.62 7.62 -21.46
CA PHE A 115 4.09 6.85 -20.34
C PHE A 115 3.86 7.68 -19.07
N LYS A 116 4.42 8.89 -19.01
CA LYS A 116 4.17 9.83 -17.92
C LYS A 116 2.69 10.23 -17.94
N ASP A 117 2.10 10.33 -16.77
CA ASP A 117 0.70 10.73 -16.59
C ASP A 117 -0.31 9.70 -17.18
N THR A 118 0.14 8.43 -17.34
CA THR A 118 -0.71 7.29 -17.71
C THR A 118 -0.69 6.25 -16.61
N ASP A 119 -1.70 5.39 -16.58
CA ASP A 119 -1.83 4.24 -15.68
C ASP A 119 -1.18 2.95 -16.21
N LEU A 120 -0.34 3.05 -17.26
CA LEU A 120 0.28 1.91 -17.94
C LEU A 120 0.91 0.89 -16.99
N PHE A 121 1.67 1.34 -16.00
CA PHE A 121 2.37 0.43 -15.07
C PHE A 121 1.43 -0.22 -14.07
N GLU A 122 0.32 0.43 -13.73
CA GLU A 122 -0.75 -0.17 -12.95
C GLU A 122 -1.50 -1.23 -13.77
N GLN A 123 -1.78 -0.94 -15.03
CA GLN A 123 -2.39 -1.91 -15.97
C GLN A 123 -1.48 -3.14 -16.17
N ILE A 124 -0.16 -2.96 -16.32
CA ILE A 124 0.79 -4.06 -16.39
C ILE A 124 0.74 -4.92 -15.11
N PHE A 125 0.72 -4.28 -13.94
CA PHE A 125 0.59 -4.98 -12.67
C PHE A 125 -0.73 -5.77 -12.62
N SER A 126 -1.85 -5.15 -12.99
CA SER A 126 -3.17 -5.78 -13.00
C SER A 126 -3.23 -6.98 -13.95
N LYS A 127 -2.66 -6.87 -15.16
CA LYS A 127 -2.59 -7.99 -16.11
C LYS A 127 -1.80 -9.18 -15.57
N ILE A 128 -0.70 -8.93 -14.88
CA ILE A 128 0.08 -9.99 -14.24
C ILE A 128 -0.71 -10.61 -13.08
N LEU A 129 -1.45 -9.81 -12.32
CA LEU A 129 -2.31 -10.30 -11.25
C LEU A 129 -3.46 -11.16 -11.81
N GLU A 130 -4.10 -10.73 -12.89
CA GLU A 130 -5.12 -11.52 -13.59
C GLU A 130 -4.57 -12.90 -14.03
N GLU A 131 -3.34 -12.96 -14.55
CA GLU A 131 -2.70 -14.24 -14.88
C GLU A 131 -2.52 -15.13 -13.63
N CYS A 132 -2.15 -14.56 -12.49
CA CYS A 132 -2.05 -15.31 -11.24
C CYS A 132 -3.42 -15.85 -10.78
N MET A 133 -4.48 -15.06 -10.93
CA MET A 133 -5.86 -15.44 -10.57
C MET A 133 -6.39 -16.60 -11.41
N LYS A 134 -6.03 -16.69 -12.69
CA LYS A 134 -6.42 -17.82 -13.58
C LYS A 134 -6.04 -19.19 -13.03
N TYR A 135 -5.00 -19.27 -12.22
CA TYR A 135 -4.54 -20.51 -11.59
C TYR A 135 -5.15 -20.74 -10.20
N LYS A 136 -6.08 -19.88 -9.74
CA LYS A 136 -6.72 -19.96 -8.42
C LYS A 136 -5.71 -20.06 -7.27
N LEU A 137 -4.62 -19.32 -7.37
CA LEU A 137 -3.54 -19.29 -6.38
C LEU A 137 -3.74 -18.22 -5.32
N ILE A 138 -4.67 -17.32 -5.56
CA ILE A 138 -4.96 -16.15 -4.73
C ILE A 138 -6.21 -16.47 -3.92
N ASN A 139 -6.13 -16.28 -2.62
CA ASN A 139 -7.28 -16.31 -1.71
C ASN A 139 -7.55 -14.89 -1.20
N THR A 140 -8.74 -14.37 -1.47
CA THR A 140 -9.10 -12.99 -1.14
C THR A 140 -9.94 -12.86 0.13
N ASP A 141 -10.23 -13.96 0.85
CA ASP A 141 -11.02 -13.95 2.08
C ASP A 141 -10.35 -13.10 3.18
N GLU A 142 -9.03 -13.28 3.35
CA GLU A 142 -8.21 -12.53 4.30
C GLU A 142 -7.20 -11.65 3.55
N ILE A 143 -7.39 -10.33 3.58
CA ILE A 143 -6.45 -9.37 2.97
C ILE A 143 -5.63 -8.67 4.05
N PHE A 144 -4.32 -8.70 3.90
CA PHE A 144 -3.36 -8.06 4.80
C PHE A 144 -2.92 -6.71 4.21
N VAL A 145 -3.12 -5.63 4.96
CA VAL A 145 -2.75 -4.26 4.56
C VAL A 145 -1.70 -3.70 5.50
N ASP A 146 -0.66 -3.10 4.93
CA ASP A 146 0.40 -2.42 5.68
C ASP A 146 1.15 -1.43 4.79
N ALA A 147 1.93 -0.54 5.39
CA ALA A 147 2.75 0.44 4.68
C ALA A 147 4.24 0.26 4.94
N THR A 148 5.04 0.51 3.93
CA THR A 148 6.49 0.55 4.08
C THR A 148 7.07 1.84 3.52
N HIS A 149 8.14 2.34 4.15
CA HIS A 149 8.79 3.57 3.71
C HIS A 149 9.97 3.28 2.79
N VAL A 150 9.99 3.96 1.64
CA VAL A 150 11.06 3.95 0.64
C VAL A 150 11.75 5.31 0.65
N LYS A 151 13.05 5.34 0.90
CA LYS A 151 13.82 6.59 0.94
C LYS A 151 13.79 7.28 -0.43
N ALA A 152 13.40 8.55 -0.45
CA ALA A 152 13.33 9.37 -1.65
C ALA A 152 14.72 9.79 -2.14
N CYS A 153 14.82 10.12 -3.44
CA CYS A 153 15.97 10.75 -4.05
C CYS A 153 16.02 12.24 -3.70
N ALA A 154 16.23 12.54 -2.42
CA ALA A 154 16.17 13.89 -1.89
C ALA A 154 17.33 14.19 -0.97
N ASN A 155 17.88 15.40 -1.07
CA ASN A 155 18.91 15.89 -0.17
C ASN A 155 18.26 16.42 1.11
N SER A 156 18.52 15.79 2.26
CA SER A 156 17.98 16.17 3.56
C SER A 156 18.44 17.55 4.06
N LYS A 157 19.53 18.09 3.51
CA LYS A 157 20.04 19.44 3.84
C LYS A 157 19.38 20.52 2.97
N LYS A 158 18.83 20.18 1.80
CA LYS A 158 18.12 21.10 0.89
C LYS A 158 16.61 20.98 1.13
N MET A 159 16.10 21.75 2.09
CA MET A 159 14.69 21.76 2.45
C MET A 159 14.18 23.19 2.59
N ARG A 160 12.86 23.36 2.40
CA ARG A 160 12.14 24.59 2.65
C ARG A 160 10.92 24.33 3.52
N LYS A 161 10.48 25.34 4.26
CA LYS A 161 9.17 25.33 4.94
C LYS A 161 8.09 25.62 3.88
N ARG A 162 7.02 24.86 3.86
CA ARG A 162 5.82 25.12 3.07
C ARG A 162 4.62 25.17 4.00
N VAL A 163 3.64 25.97 3.66
CA VAL A 163 2.34 25.98 4.34
C VAL A 163 1.76 24.57 4.31
N ALA A 164 1.37 24.06 5.45
CA ALA A 164 0.68 22.79 5.54
C ALA A 164 -0.79 23.02 5.21
N HIS A 165 -1.19 22.79 3.98
CA HIS A 165 -2.62 22.70 3.67
C HIS A 165 -3.18 21.47 4.38
N GLU A 166 -4.22 21.67 5.20
CA GLU A 166 -4.99 20.56 5.75
C GLU A 166 -5.74 19.93 4.58
N GLN A 167 -5.38 18.70 4.24
CA GLN A 167 -6.17 17.92 3.29
C GLN A 167 -7.45 17.50 3.99
N ALA A 168 -8.60 17.66 3.32
CA ALA A 168 -9.86 17.12 3.79
C ALA A 168 -9.70 15.61 4.05
N LEU A 169 -10.26 15.15 5.15
CA LEU A 169 -10.31 13.72 5.45
C LEU A 169 -11.38 13.09 4.56
N TRP A 170 -11.11 11.91 3.99
CA TRP A 170 -12.05 11.21 3.12
C TRP A 170 -13.41 10.93 3.76
N TYR A 171 -13.50 11.01 5.09
CA TYR A 171 -14.73 10.83 5.88
C TYR A 171 -15.22 12.13 6.54
N GLU A 172 -14.70 13.30 6.17
CA GLU A 172 -14.94 14.57 6.88
C GLU A 172 -16.42 14.99 6.83
N ASP A 173 -17.04 14.89 5.67
CA ASP A 173 -18.45 15.29 5.48
C ASP A 173 -19.38 14.40 6.30
N GLU A 174 -19.17 13.08 6.31
CA GLU A 174 -19.96 12.16 7.11
C GLU A 174 -19.75 12.38 8.61
N LEU A 175 -18.50 12.62 9.01
CA LEU A 175 -18.18 12.92 10.41
C LEU A 175 -18.85 14.22 10.86
N GLN A 176 -18.81 15.28 10.05
CA GLN A 176 -19.43 16.56 10.36
C GLN A 176 -20.94 16.45 10.50
N LYS A 177 -21.57 15.66 9.63
CA LYS A 177 -23.01 15.37 9.71
C LYS A 177 -23.35 14.65 11.02
N GLU A 178 -22.66 13.58 11.33
CA GLU A 178 -22.88 12.80 12.55
C GLU A 178 -22.62 13.63 13.84
N ILE A 179 -21.60 14.50 13.85
CA ILE A 179 -21.33 15.42 14.94
C ILE A 179 -22.53 16.37 15.16
N ASN A 180 -23.09 16.92 14.08
CA ASN A 180 -24.20 17.85 14.19
C ASN A 180 -25.48 17.16 14.65
N GLU A 181 -25.76 15.95 14.15
CA GLU A 181 -26.87 15.10 14.61
C GLU A 181 -26.74 14.78 16.11
N ASP A 182 -25.55 14.36 16.54
CA ASP A 182 -25.26 14.06 17.94
C ASP A 182 -25.42 15.28 18.84
N ARG A 183 -24.93 16.44 18.43
CA ARG A 183 -25.09 17.70 19.17
C ARG A 183 -26.53 18.10 19.27
N GLN A 184 -27.33 17.96 18.22
CA GLN A 184 -28.78 18.27 18.24
C GLN A 184 -29.53 17.33 19.19
N ALA A 185 -29.21 16.03 19.19
CA ALA A 185 -29.79 15.06 20.12
C ALA A 185 -29.54 15.43 21.59
N HIS A 186 -28.41 16.08 21.88
CA HIS A 186 -28.06 16.59 23.20
C HIS A 186 -28.45 18.08 23.46
N GLY A 187 -29.31 18.65 22.62
CA GLY A 187 -29.78 20.05 22.78
C GLY A 187 -28.68 21.12 22.55
N LYS A 188 -27.60 20.77 21.86
CA LYS A 188 -26.51 21.69 21.52
C LYS A 188 -26.65 22.23 20.10
N LYS A 189 -26.23 23.49 19.89
CA LYS A 189 -26.20 24.08 18.55
C LYS A 189 -25.22 23.35 17.64
N PRO A 190 -25.55 23.17 16.34
CA PRO A 190 -24.62 22.60 15.36
C PRO A 190 -23.34 23.43 15.25
N LEU A 191 -22.23 22.79 14.87
CA LEU A 191 -20.97 23.49 14.65
C LEU A 191 -21.05 24.27 13.33
N LYS A 192 -20.57 25.52 13.35
CA LYS A 192 -20.43 26.32 12.12
C LYS A 192 -19.33 25.73 11.22
N ASP A 193 -19.59 25.64 9.92
CA ASP A 193 -18.63 25.19 8.93
C ASP A 193 -17.38 26.07 8.95
N LYS A 194 -16.21 25.44 9.02
CA LYS A 194 -14.91 26.13 8.93
C LYS A 194 -14.70 26.79 7.56
N ASN A 195 -15.34 26.30 6.51
CA ASN A 195 -15.07 26.64 5.10
C ASN A 195 -15.73 27.92 4.58
N LYS A 196 -16.41 28.72 5.43
CA LYS A 196 -16.97 30.03 5.01
C LYS A 196 -16.01 31.21 5.16
N LYS A 197 -14.74 31.00 5.48
CA LYS A 197 -13.71 32.03 5.27
C LYS A 197 -13.04 31.74 3.94
N ASN A 198 -13.33 32.59 2.96
CA ASN A 198 -12.84 32.67 1.58
C ASN A 198 -11.77 31.64 1.18
N PRO A 199 -12.01 30.84 0.12
CA PRO A 199 -10.95 30.01 -0.45
C PRO A 199 -9.78 30.93 -0.81
N PRO A 200 -8.52 30.57 -0.50
CA PRO A 200 -7.39 31.30 -1.01
C PRO A 200 -7.45 31.23 -2.53
N THR A 201 -7.46 32.39 -3.17
CA THR A 201 -7.38 32.56 -4.63
C THR A 201 -6.22 31.70 -5.15
N PRO A 202 -6.41 30.85 -6.17
CA PRO A 202 -5.30 30.14 -6.75
C PRO A 202 -4.30 31.15 -7.32
N PRO A 203 -2.99 30.96 -7.14
CA PRO A 203 -2.00 31.85 -7.73
C PRO A 203 -2.11 31.76 -9.25
N THR A 204 -2.58 32.85 -9.85
CA THR A 204 -2.53 33.10 -11.29
C THR A 204 -1.08 33.37 -11.68
N SER A 205 -0.69 32.71 -12.74
CA SER A 205 0.49 32.91 -13.59
C SER A 205 1.81 32.25 -13.22
N ARG A 206 2.25 31.49 -14.21
CA ARG A 206 3.65 31.18 -14.52
C ARG A 206 4.38 32.47 -14.76
N ASN A 207 5.32 32.76 -13.92
CA ASN A 207 6.55 33.53 -14.09
C ASN A 207 6.84 34.33 -12.83
N ASP A 208 7.57 33.69 -11.90
CA ASP A 208 8.47 34.42 -11.00
C ASP A 208 9.53 33.45 -10.50
N GLN A 209 10.58 33.32 -11.29
CA GLN A 209 11.90 33.00 -10.80
C GLN A 209 12.45 34.31 -10.26
N HIS A 210 12.54 34.45 -8.98
CA HIS A 210 13.54 35.07 -8.12
C HIS A 210 12.95 35.62 -6.83
N ASN A 211 13.53 35.14 -5.72
CA ASN A 211 13.63 35.78 -4.43
C ASN A 211 12.40 36.49 -3.85
N GLU A 212 11.64 35.72 -3.07
CA GLU A 212 11.09 36.26 -1.81
C GLU A 212 11.05 35.14 -0.79
N LEU A 213 11.85 35.26 0.26
CA LEU A 213 11.65 34.64 1.55
C LEU A 213 10.37 35.25 2.11
N GLU A 214 9.21 34.80 1.66
CA GLU A 214 7.94 35.11 2.32
C GLU A 214 8.07 34.67 3.77
N GLN A 215 8.08 35.64 4.67
CA GLN A 215 7.97 35.42 6.09
C GLN A 215 6.57 34.84 6.33
N ILE A 216 6.52 33.50 6.40
CA ILE A 216 5.27 32.79 6.74
C ILE A 216 4.93 33.19 8.18
N PRO A 217 3.75 33.77 8.45
CA PRO A 217 3.34 34.12 9.79
C PRO A 217 3.44 32.90 10.72
N ASP A 218 3.87 33.13 11.97
CA ASP A 218 4.12 32.07 12.95
C ASP A 218 2.87 31.24 13.29
N ASP A 219 1.68 31.76 13.04
CA ASP A 219 0.39 31.09 13.29
C ASP A 219 0.04 30.04 12.23
N ILE A 220 0.79 29.95 11.11
CA ILE A 220 0.50 29.01 10.04
C ILE A 220 1.33 27.73 10.23
N LYS A 221 0.66 26.60 10.36
CA LYS A 221 1.31 25.29 10.41
C LYS A 221 2.14 25.07 9.14
N THR A 222 3.45 24.91 9.30
CA THR A 222 4.38 24.65 8.20
C THR A 222 4.87 23.21 8.22
N LYS A 223 5.06 22.62 7.02
CA LYS A 223 5.72 21.32 6.85
C LYS A 223 7.06 21.48 6.15
N LYS A 224 8.04 20.63 6.52
CA LYS A 224 9.32 20.56 5.82
C LYS A 224 9.12 19.84 4.48
N SER A 225 9.52 20.48 3.38
CA SER A 225 9.47 19.93 2.03
C SER A 225 10.87 19.92 1.41
N SER A 226 11.18 18.85 0.67
CA SER A 226 12.44 18.80 -0.09
C SER A 226 12.39 19.76 -1.28
N ILE A 227 13.52 20.42 -1.57
CA ILE A 227 13.67 21.21 -2.80
C ILE A 227 13.87 20.27 -4.00
N THR A 228 14.58 19.16 -3.80
CA THR A 228 14.90 18.21 -4.87
C THR A 228 13.70 17.35 -5.26
N ASP A 229 12.93 16.88 -4.28
CA ASP A 229 11.75 16.03 -4.48
C ASP A 229 10.59 16.52 -3.61
N PRO A 230 9.83 17.52 -4.09
CA PRO A 230 8.80 18.19 -3.32
C PRO A 230 7.60 17.31 -2.93
N GLU A 231 7.38 16.20 -3.64
CA GLU A 231 6.29 15.25 -3.40
C GLU A 231 6.64 14.21 -2.34
N SER A 232 7.92 14.10 -1.97
CA SER A 232 8.35 13.24 -0.88
C SER A 232 8.02 13.85 0.49
N GLY A 233 7.73 13.00 1.48
CA GLY A 233 7.42 13.42 2.85
C GLY A 233 8.61 13.33 3.80
N TRP A 234 8.70 14.28 4.76
CA TRP A 234 9.71 14.26 5.81
C TRP A 234 9.32 13.23 6.88
N PHE A 235 10.02 12.11 6.91
CA PHE A 235 9.72 10.96 7.76
C PHE A 235 10.80 10.74 8.82
N ARG A 236 10.37 10.43 10.05
CA ARG A 236 11.26 10.05 11.15
C ARG A 236 11.47 8.55 11.17
N LYS A 237 12.70 8.12 10.90
CA LYS A 237 13.08 6.70 10.94
C LYS A 237 13.87 6.41 12.23
N GLY A 238 13.22 5.74 13.19
CA GLY A 238 13.82 5.48 14.50
C GLY A 238 14.03 6.74 15.32
N GLU A 239 14.83 6.67 16.38
CA GLU A 239 14.93 7.76 17.35
C GLU A 239 15.69 9.00 16.83
N HIS A 240 16.65 8.82 15.93
CA HIS A 240 17.58 9.90 15.57
C HIS A 240 17.70 10.21 14.07
N LYS A 241 17.00 9.50 13.20
CA LYS A 241 17.17 9.68 11.75
C LYS A 241 15.91 10.18 11.05
N HIS A 242 16.02 11.39 10.47
CA HIS A 242 14.99 11.94 9.60
C HIS A 242 15.43 11.84 8.14
N VAL A 243 14.52 11.41 7.28
CA VAL A 243 14.76 11.28 5.83
C VAL A 243 13.52 11.70 5.05
N PHE A 244 13.70 12.15 3.82
CA PHE A 244 12.60 12.23 2.89
C PHE A 244 12.28 10.83 2.36
N ALA A 245 11.01 10.45 2.36
CA ALA A 245 10.55 9.15 1.97
C ALA A 245 9.17 9.19 1.33
N TYR A 246 8.84 8.12 0.62
CA TYR A 246 7.48 7.76 0.23
C TYR A 246 6.99 6.62 1.11
N ALA A 247 5.74 6.70 1.54
CA ALA A 247 5.01 5.57 2.11
C ALA A 247 4.38 4.79 0.95
N VAL A 248 4.61 3.48 0.93
CA VAL A 248 4.00 2.57 -0.04
C VAL A 248 3.10 1.62 0.72
N GLU A 249 1.80 1.88 0.64
CA GLU A 249 0.80 0.97 1.15
C GLU A 249 0.64 -0.20 0.19
N THR A 250 0.45 -1.37 0.73
CA THR A 250 0.38 -2.61 -0.05
C THR A 250 -0.65 -3.52 0.59
N ALA A 251 -1.42 -4.18 -0.25
CA ALA A 251 -2.34 -5.22 0.15
C ALA A 251 -1.91 -6.56 -0.44
N CYS A 252 -2.00 -7.63 0.35
CA CYS A 252 -1.71 -8.98 -0.12
C CYS A 252 -2.68 -10.00 0.52
N ASP A 253 -2.78 -11.16 -0.10
CA ASP A 253 -3.49 -12.32 0.45
C ASP A 253 -2.67 -13.07 1.52
N GLU A 254 -3.26 -14.11 2.13
CA GLU A 254 -2.59 -14.95 3.12
C GLU A 254 -1.39 -15.74 2.57
N HIS A 255 -1.30 -15.90 1.25
CA HIS A 255 -0.19 -16.56 0.58
C HIS A 255 0.91 -15.59 0.15
N GLY A 256 0.73 -14.29 0.36
CA GLY A 256 1.67 -13.24 -0.02
C GLY A 256 1.67 -12.94 -1.51
N TRP A 257 0.52 -13.02 -2.19
CA TRP A 257 0.31 -12.41 -3.50
C TRP A 257 -0.06 -10.95 -3.31
N VAL A 258 0.65 -10.06 -3.96
CA VAL A 258 0.33 -8.63 -3.90
C VAL A 258 -0.89 -8.36 -4.75
N LEU A 259 -1.95 -7.82 -4.13
CA LEU A 259 -3.25 -7.53 -4.75
C LEU A 259 -3.37 -6.08 -5.19
N GLY A 260 -2.71 -5.17 -4.48
CA GLY A 260 -2.75 -3.74 -4.77
C GLY A 260 -1.67 -2.98 -4.03
N TYR A 261 -1.42 -1.76 -4.49
CA TYR A 261 -0.49 -0.83 -3.85
C TYR A 261 -0.92 0.62 -4.09
N SER A 262 -0.50 1.52 -3.21
CA SER A 262 -0.61 2.97 -3.38
C SER A 262 0.64 3.67 -2.85
N VAL A 263 0.93 4.86 -3.35
CA VAL A 263 2.13 5.64 -2.98
C VAL A 263 1.72 6.99 -2.45
N HIS A 264 2.27 7.36 -1.30
CA HIS A 264 1.96 8.60 -0.60
C HIS A 264 3.24 9.27 -0.09
N PRO A 265 3.23 10.58 0.21
CA PRO A 265 4.31 11.22 0.94
C PRO A 265 4.56 10.53 2.29
N GLY A 266 5.81 10.27 2.64
CA GLY A 266 6.15 9.47 3.82
C GLY A 266 5.79 10.08 5.18
N ASN A 267 5.27 11.29 5.22
CA ASN A 267 4.77 11.97 6.42
C ASN A 267 3.25 11.92 6.57
N GLU A 268 2.55 11.31 5.64
CA GLU A 268 1.11 11.07 5.77
C GLU A 268 0.86 9.86 6.67
N HIS A 269 -0.19 9.97 7.48
CA HIS A 269 -0.55 8.89 8.39
C HIS A 269 -1.39 7.85 7.65
N ASP A 270 -1.15 6.56 7.92
CA ASP A 270 -1.79 5.42 7.27
C ASP A 270 -3.34 5.50 7.29
N SER A 271 -3.92 6.08 8.35
CA SER A 271 -5.38 6.28 8.43
C SER A 271 -5.94 7.28 7.42
N ARG A 272 -5.12 8.16 6.85
CA ARG A 272 -5.54 9.13 5.82
C ARG A 272 -5.43 8.56 4.41
N THR A 273 -4.46 7.69 4.23
CA THR A 273 -4.12 7.10 2.92
C THR A 273 -4.88 5.80 2.65
N PHE A 274 -5.40 5.17 3.69
CA PHE A 274 -6.12 3.89 3.64
C PHE A 274 -7.18 3.80 2.55
N GLN A 275 -7.96 4.87 2.32
CA GLN A 275 -9.03 4.84 1.31
C GLN A 275 -8.50 4.50 -0.08
N THR A 276 -7.31 4.98 -0.43
CA THR A 276 -6.71 4.74 -1.75
C THR A 276 -6.39 3.26 -1.98
N ILE A 277 -5.85 2.57 -0.98
CA ILE A 277 -5.57 1.14 -1.10
C ILE A 277 -6.86 0.31 -0.96
N TYR A 278 -7.79 0.76 -0.12
CA TYR A 278 -9.06 0.11 0.09
C TYR A 278 -9.90 0.03 -1.19
N GLU A 279 -10.03 1.13 -1.94
CA GLU A 279 -10.75 1.16 -3.23
C GLU A 279 -10.17 0.16 -4.24
N LYS A 280 -8.86 -0.10 -4.21
CA LYS A 280 -8.22 -1.08 -5.09
C LYS A 280 -8.51 -2.53 -4.71
N VAL A 281 -8.75 -2.79 -3.43
CA VAL A 281 -8.96 -4.17 -2.94
C VAL A 281 -10.41 -4.51 -2.64
N LYS A 282 -11.27 -3.52 -2.56
CA LYS A 282 -12.71 -3.70 -2.31
C LYS A 282 -13.38 -4.60 -3.36
N SER A 283 -12.93 -4.53 -4.61
CA SER A 283 -13.45 -5.36 -5.72
C SER A 283 -13.18 -6.86 -5.55
N PHE A 284 -12.28 -7.25 -4.66
CA PHE A 284 -12.04 -8.66 -4.32
C PHE A 284 -13.00 -9.22 -3.28
N GLU A 285 -13.91 -8.38 -2.75
CA GLU A 285 -14.94 -8.73 -1.76
C GLU A 285 -14.37 -9.52 -0.55
N PRO A 286 -13.34 -9.00 0.16
CA PRO A 286 -12.74 -9.71 1.27
C PRO A 286 -13.71 -9.88 2.43
N GLU A 287 -13.65 -10.99 3.14
CA GLU A 287 -14.37 -11.18 4.38
C GLU A 287 -13.69 -10.42 5.53
N MET A 288 -12.36 -10.37 5.52
CA MET A 288 -11.55 -9.75 6.59
C MET A 288 -10.41 -8.91 6.03
N ILE A 289 -10.19 -7.73 6.63
CA ILE A 289 -8.98 -6.93 6.41
C ILE A 289 -8.15 -6.87 7.69
N VAL A 290 -6.91 -7.35 7.59
CA VAL A 290 -5.94 -7.42 8.68
C VAL A 290 -4.94 -6.28 8.54
N ALA A 291 -4.92 -5.35 9.47
CA ALA A 291 -4.03 -4.19 9.41
C ALA A 291 -3.35 -3.89 10.75
N ASP A 292 -2.35 -3.02 10.76
CA ASP A 292 -1.61 -2.68 11.96
C ASP A 292 -2.35 -1.65 12.87
N ALA A 293 -1.71 -1.26 13.97
CA ALA A 293 -2.27 -0.29 14.93
C ALA A 293 -2.43 1.12 14.36
N GLY A 294 -1.74 1.46 13.27
CA GLY A 294 -1.87 2.75 12.57
C GLY A 294 -3.23 2.91 11.91
N TYR A 295 -3.79 1.81 11.41
CA TYR A 295 -5.10 1.75 10.77
C TYR A 295 -6.28 1.65 11.75
N LYS A 296 -6.02 1.37 13.03
CA LYS A 296 -7.08 1.26 14.04
C LYS A 296 -7.65 2.63 14.39
N THR A 297 -8.59 3.08 13.58
CA THR A 297 -9.33 4.34 13.75
C THR A 297 -10.83 4.11 13.62
N PRO A 298 -11.67 4.94 14.27
CA PRO A 298 -13.13 4.82 14.19
C PRO A 298 -13.66 4.88 12.75
N ALA A 299 -13.05 5.72 11.90
CA ALA A 299 -13.46 5.89 10.51
C ALA A 299 -13.22 4.62 9.67
N ILE A 300 -12.04 4.01 9.78
CA ILE A 300 -11.72 2.78 9.06
C ILE A 300 -12.57 1.62 9.55
N ALA A 301 -12.71 1.45 10.88
CA ALA A 301 -13.56 0.40 11.44
C ALA A 301 -15.01 0.54 10.97
N ARG A 302 -15.54 1.78 10.95
CA ARG A 302 -16.89 2.07 10.46
C ARG A 302 -17.04 1.73 8.98
N GLN A 303 -16.08 2.13 8.13
CA GLN A 303 -16.12 1.87 6.69
C GLN A 303 -16.16 0.36 6.41
N LEU A 304 -15.23 -0.39 7.00
CA LEU A 304 -15.14 -1.83 6.80
C LEU A 304 -16.41 -2.55 7.27
N LEU A 305 -16.89 -2.25 8.48
CA LEU A 305 -18.10 -2.88 9.01
C LEU A 305 -19.38 -2.49 8.26
N LYS A 306 -19.47 -1.28 7.67
CA LYS A 306 -20.56 -0.91 6.77
C LYS A 306 -20.54 -1.74 5.48
N ASP A 307 -19.35 -2.00 4.95
CA ASP A 307 -19.15 -2.82 3.75
C ASP A 307 -19.18 -4.34 4.07
N ARG A 308 -19.52 -4.73 5.31
CA ARG A 308 -19.59 -6.12 5.83
C ARG A 308 -18.25 -6.84 5.83
N ILE A 309 -17.16 -6.10 5.96
CA ILE A 309 -15.80 -6.62 6.07
C ILE A 309 -15.37 -6.56 7.53
N GLU A 310 -14.81 -7.65 8.04
CA GLU A 310 -14.32 -7.71 9.41
C GLU A 310 -12.96 -7.01 9.56
N PRO A 311 -12.85 -5.94 10.36
CA PRO A 311 -11.57 -5.30 10.64
C PRO A 311 -10.79 -6.04 11.72
N LEU A 312 -9.65 -6.63 11.41
CA LEU A 312 -8.78 -7.27 12.38
C LEU A 312 -7.57 -6.38 12.70
N PHE A 313 -7.63 -5.70 13.85
CA PHE A 313 -6.58 -4.83 14.36
C PHE A 313 -5.92 -5.39 15.62
N PRO A 314 -4.66 -5.01 15.91
CA PRO A 314 -4.00 -5.40 17.15
C PRO A 314 -4.54 -4.62 18.35
N TYR A 315 -4.20 -5.11 19.54
CA TYR A 315 -4.41 -4.32 20.75
C TYR A 315 -3.55 -3.07 20.72
N LYS A 316 -4.18 -1.93 20.96
CA LYS A 316 -3.50 -0.64 21.13
C LYS A 316 -3.52 -0.25 22.60
N ARG A 317 -2.34 -0.21 23.23
CA ARG A 317 -2.24 0.17 24.64
C ARG A 317 -2.72 1.62 24.83
N PRO A 318 -3.62 1.87 25.79
CA PRO A 318 -4.02 3.23 26.12
C PRO A 318 -2.83 4.09 26.55
N MET A 319 -2.74 5.29 26.01
CA MET A 319 -1.69 6.28 26.37
C MET A 319 -2.08 7.04 27.62
N THR A 320 -2.31 6.34 28.72
CA THR A 320 -2.61 6.95 30.03
C THR A 320 -1.32 7.11 30.82
N LYS A 321 -1.15 8.25 31.51
CA LYS A 321 -0.03 8.51 32.40
C LYS A 321 0.08 7.38 33.44
N LYS A 322 1.32 6.96 33.74
CA LYS A 322 1.56 5.93 34.75
C LYS A 322 0.97 6.34 36.10
N GLY A 323 0.23 5.43 36.73
CA GLY A 323 -0.43 5.68 38.02
C GLY A 323 -1.86 6.25 37.92
N PHE A 324 -2.32 6.61 36.70
CA PHE A 324 -3.68 7.10 36.45
C PHE A 324 -4.62 5.99 36.00
N PHE A 325 -5.89 6.12 36.42
CA PHE A 325 -6.96 5.25 35.93
C PHE A 325 -7.03 5.26 34.39
N LYS A 326 -7.11 4.08 33.80
CA LYS A 326 -7.21 3.90 32.37
C LYS A 326 -8.67 4.03 31.92
N LYS A 327 -8.89 4.32 30.63
CA LYS A 327 -10.25 4.51 30.08
C LYS A 327 -11.19 3.34 30.37
N TYR A 328 -10.70 2.11 30.36
CA TYR A 328 -11.50 0.90 30.60
C TYR A 328 -11.92 0.70 32.07
N GLU A 329 -11.35 1.46 33.03
CA GLU A 329 -11.76 1.45 34.42
C GLU A 329 -12.96 2.39 34.67
N TYR A 330 -13.37 3.14 33.64
CA TYR A 330 -14.60 3.92 33.63
C TYR A 330 -15.65 3.17 32.80
N VAL A 331 -16.79 2.86 33.42
CA VAL A 331 -17.87 2.12 32.76
C VAL A 331 -18.76 3.09 32.00
N TYR A 332 -18.98 2.79 30.70
CA TYR A 332 -19.94 3.56 29.90
C TYR A 332 -21.33 2.94 30.06
N ASP A 333 -22.30 3.75 30.45
CA ASP A 333 -23.71 3.40 30.46
C ASP A 333 -24.39 3.95 29.21
N GLU A 334 -24.78 3.05 28.31
CA GLU A 334 -25.38 3.41 27.03
C GLU A 334 -26.81 3.99 27.19
N TYR A 335 -27.56 3.50 28.20
CA TYR A 335 -28.94 3.93 28.43
C TYR A 335 -29.02 5.38 28.92
N TYR A 336 -28.15 5.75 29.89
CA TYR A 336 -28.07 7.10 30.44
C TYR A 336 -27.08 8.01 29.72
N ASP A 337 -26.39 7.50 28.71
CA ASP A 337 -25.28 8.21 28.00
C ASP A 337 -24.32 8.93 28.95
N CYS A 338 -23.73 8.18 29.86
CA CYS A 338 -22.80 8.70 30.85
C CYS A 338 -21.66 7.73 31.14
N TYR A 339 -20.60 8.19 31.78
CA TYR A 339 -19.56 7.33 32.32
C TYR A 339 -19.68 7.30 33.86
N ILE A 340 -19.43 6.12 34.41
CA ILE A 340 -19.32 5.87 35.84
C ILE A 340 -17.85 5.69 36.19
N CYS A 341 -17.32 6.48 37.11
CA CYS A 341 -15.93 6.34 37.53
C CYS A 341 -15.74 5.22 38.56
N PRO A 342 -14.49 4.78 38.88
CA PRO A 342 -14.22 3.73 39.87
C PRO A 342 -14.78 4.02 41.26
N GLU A 343 -15.05 5.27 41.58
CA GLU A 343 -15.68 5.73 42.87
C GLU A 343 -17.19 5.99 42.66
N ASN A 344 -17.82 5.36 41.69
CA ASN A 344 -19.27 5.40 41.41
C ASN A 344 -19.84 6.82 41.20
N GLN A 345 -19.01 7.78 40.74
CA GLN A 345 -19.49 9.11 40.37
C GLN A 345 -19.77 9.18 38.86
N ILE A 346 -20.83 9.91 38.52
CA ILE A 346 -21.32 10.05 37.14
C ILE A 346 -20.57 11.17 36.45
N LEU A 347 -20.00 10.87 35.25
CA LEU A 347 -19.51 11.85 34.31
C LEU A 347 -20.57 12.06 33.23
N ARG A 348 -21.14 13.24 33.13
CA ARG A 348 -22.22 13.59 32.22
C ARG A 348 -21.69 14.13 30.93
N TYR A 349 -22.43 13.91 29.84
CA TYR A 349 -22.16 14.54 28.56
C TYR A 349 -22.05 16.05 28.67
N SER A 350 -21.02 16.63 28.11
CA SER A 350 -20.77 18.08 28.11
C SER A 350 -20.89 18.66 26.70
N THR A 351 -20.21 18.07 25.73
CA THR A 351 -20.21 18.54 24.34
C THR A 351 -19.59 17.51 23.42
N THR A 352 -19.85 17.63 22.12
CA THR A 352 -19.10 16.92 21.09
C THR A 352 -18.20 17.91 20.36
N ASN A 353 -16.91 17.63 20.34
CA ASN A 353 -15.92 18.51 19.75
C ASN A 353 -15.85 18.33 18.21
N ARG A 354 -15.03 19.14 17.54
CA ARG A 354 -14.90 19.12 16.06
C ARG A 354 -14.23 17.86 15.50
N ASP A 355 -13.53 17.12 16.34
CA ASP A 355 -12.87 15.87 15.96
C ASP A 355 -13.78 14.63 16.16
N GLY A 356 -15.06 14.87 16.50
CA GLY A 356 -16.07 13.83 16.70
C GLY A 356 -16.04 13.17 18.06
N TYR A 357 -15.32 13.72 19.05
CA TYR A 357 -15.30 13.18 20.40
C TYR A 357 -16.35 13.84 21.30
N ARG A 358 -17.25 13.03 21.83
CA ARG A 358 -18.11 13.38 22.98
C ARG A 358 -17.24 13.51 24.20
N GLU A 359 -17.39 14.59 24.95
CA GLU A 359 -16.70 14.84 26.22
C GLU A 359 -17.66 14.62 27.37
N TYR A 360 -17.29 13.75 28.30
CA TYR A 360 -18.02 13.48 29.52
C TYR A 360 -17.22 14.04 30.68
N LYS A 361 -17.86 14.87 31.53
CA LYS A 361 -17.19 15.60 32.59
C LYS A 361 -17.75 15.20 33.94
N SER A 362 -16.86 15.01 34.92
CA SER A 362 -17.22 14.83 36.33
C SER A 362 -17.60 16.18 37.00
N CYS A 363 -18.29 16.12 38.13
CA CYS A 363 -18.56 17.25 38.94
C CYS A 363 -17.34 17.58 39.84
N GLY A 364 -16.72 18.76 39.62
CA GLY A 364 -15.51 19.19 40.38
C GLY A 364 -15.67 19.16 41.88
N TYR A 365 -16.81 19.63 42.38
CA TYR A 365 -17.12 19.62 43.81
C TYR A 365 -17.16 18.25 44.48
N GLN A 366 -17.69 17.24 43.72
CA GLN A 366 -17.69 15.86 44.21
C GLN A 366 -16.28 15.25 44.12
N CYS A 367 -15.53 15.57 43.09
CA CYS A 367 -14.17 15.05 42.90
C CYS A 367 -13.14 15.66 43.85
N GLU A 368 -13.34 16.88 44.33
CA GLU A 368 -12.47 17.55 45.31
C GLU A 368 -12.31 16.72 46.61
N LYS A 369 -13.40 16.05 47.02
CA LYS A 369 -13.44 15.19 48.21
C LYS A 369 -13.11 13.73 47.94
N CYS A 370 -12.74 13.38 46.70
CA CYS A 370 -12.52 12.00 46.29
C CYS A 370 -11.15 11.48 46.78
N PRO A 371 -11.09 10.32 47.46
CA PRO A 371 -9.84 9.77 47.99
C PRO A 371 -8.87 9.34 46.86
N GLN A 372 -9.37 9.06 45.64
CA GLN A 372 -8.58 8.63 44.50
C GLN A 372 -8.26 9.74 43.49
N ILE A 373 -8.48 11.00 43.86
CA ILE A 373 -8.30 12.15 42.95
C ILE A 373 -6.89 12.19 42.32
N SER A 374 -5.87 11.87 43.09
CA SER A 374 -4.46 11.86 42.66
C SER A 374 -4.18 10.83 41.55
N LYS A 375 -5.00 9.75 41.45
CA LYS A 375 -4.92 8.73 40.36
C LYS A 375 -5.90 9.02 39.23
N CYS A 376 -6.75 10.07 39.37
CA CYS A 376 -7.80 10.36 38.43
C CYS A 376 -7.48 11.58 37.54
N THR A 377 -7.17 12.73 38.15
CA THR A 377 -6.97 13.99 37.41
C THR A 377 -5.96 14.91 38.10
N GLU A 378 -5.23 15.69 37.30
CA GLU A 378 -4.37 16.81 37.77
C GLU A 378 -5.00 18.17 37.45
N SER A 379 -6.29 18.19 37.07
CA SER A 379 -7.00 19.44 36.79
C SER A 379 -7.11 20.30 38.02
N LYS A 380 -6.80 21.60 37.93
CA LYS A 380 -6.95 22.58 39.01
C LYS A 380 -8.39 22.68 39.54
N ASN A 381 -9.37 22.40 38.66
CA ASN A 381 -10.79 22.42 38.99
C ASN A 381 -11.32 21.05 39.41
N HIS A 382 -10.45 20.08 39.67
CA HIS A 382 -10.78 18.70 40.06
C HIS A 382 -11.72 17.96 39.08
N VAL A 383 -11.79 18.42 37.81
CA VAL A 383 -12.66 17.83 36.77
C VAL A 383 -11.92 16.76 36.01
N LYS A 384 -12.50 15.57 35.93
CA LYS A 384 -12.08 14.50 35.01
C LYS A 384 -12.87 14.60 33.71
N VAL A 385 -12.18 14.50 32.58
CA VAL A 385 -12.80 14.42 31.25
C VAL A 385 -12.49 13.06 30.62
N ILE A 386 -13.52 12.36 30.17
CA ILE A 386 -13.40 11.13 29.37
C ILE A 386 -13.98 11.45 28.00
N THR A 387 -13.31 10.99 26.96
CA THR A 387 -13.75 11.21 25.59
C THR A 387 -14.20 9.90 24.96
N ARG A 388 -15.31 9.94 24.20
CA ARG A 388 -15.83 8.83 23.40
C ARG A 388 -16.14 9.33 21.99
N HIS A 389 -15.58 8.68 20.95
CA HIS A 389 -15.84 9.08 19.58
C HIS A 389 -17.29 8.73 19.20
N VAL A 390 -17.94 9.53 18.33
CA VAL A 390 -19.31 9.25 17.85
C VAL A 390 -19.41 7.88 17.17
N TRP A 391 -18.31 7.39 16.61
CA TRP A 391 -18.16 6.07 15.99
C TRP A 391 -17.48 5.03 16.87
N GLU A 392 -17.37 5.25 18.19
CA GLU A 392 -16.68 4.32 19.11
C GLU A 392 -17.25 2.89 19.05
N LYS A 393 -18.55 2.74 18.82
CA LYS A 393 -19.21 1.43 18.68
C LYS A 393 -18.57 0.52 17.62
N TYR A 394 -17.99 1.11 16.57
CA TYR A 394 -17.30 0.34 15.53
C TYR A 394 -15.92 -0.13 15.98
N ILE A 395 -15.23 0.65 16.83
CA ILE A 395 -13.97 0.21 17.45
C ILE A 395 -14.23 -0.89 18.47
N GLU A 396 -15.30 -0.80 19.23
CA GLU A 396 -15.71 -1.85 20.19
C GLU A 396 -16.01 -3.16 19.46
N LYS A 397 -16.78 -3.12 18.36
CA LYS A 397 -16.98 -4.29 17.50
C LYS A 397 -15.66 -4.84 16.93
N ALA A 398 -14.74 -3.99 16.51
CA ALA A 398 -13.42 -4.45 16.04
C ALA A 398 -12.60 -5.10 17.15
N GLU A 399 -12.76 -4.67 18.42
CA GLU A 399 -12.17 -5.36 19.57
C GLU A 399 -12.81 -6.73 19.81
N ASP A 400 -14.13 -6.85 19.68
CA ASP A 400 -14.84 -8.13 19.80
C ASP A 400 -14.35 -9.11 18.73
N ILE A 401 -14.23 -8.67 17.47
CA ILE A 401 -13.68 -9.47 16.35
C ILE A 401 -12.26 -9.95 16.70
N ARG A 402 -11.42 -9.10 17.29
CA ARG A 402 -10.06 -9.47 17.72
C ARG A 402 -10.05 -10.60 18.74
N HIS A 403 -11.09 -10.70 19.59
CA HIS A 403 -11.23 -11.73 20.62
C HIS A 403 -11.86 -13.03 20.13
N VAL A 404 -12.38 -13.08 18.90
CA VAL A 404 -12.91 -14.31 18.30
C VAL A 404 -11.80 -15.35 18.21
N ARG A 405 -12.15 -16.58 18.53
CA ARG A 405 -11.21 -17.72 18.50
C ARG A 405 -10.65 -17.91 17.09
N GLY A 406 -9.34 -17.92 16.96
CA GLY A 406 -8.64 -18.06 15.67
C GLY A 406 -8.06 -16.73 15.15
N ASN A 407 -8.70 -15.58 15.39
CA ASN A 407 -8.29 -14.31 14.82
C ASN A 407 -6.88 -13.84 15.27
N LYS A 408 -6.46 -14.25 16.47
CA LYS A 408 -5.07 -14.04 16.92
C LYS A 408 -4.06 -14.73 16.01
N ALA A 409 -4.36 -15.95 15.55
CA ALA A 409 -3.48 -16.70 14.64
C ALA A 409 -3.47 -16.04 13.25
N ILE A 410 -4.64 -15.60 12.75
CA ILE A 410 -4.75 -14.84 11.49
C ILE A 410 -3.89 -13.57 11.56
N TYR A 411 -4.01 -12.79 12.63
CA TYR A 411 -3.19 -11.59 12.80
C TYR A 411 -1.68 -11.89 12.78
N GLN A 412 -1.25 -13.02 13.36
CA GLN A 412 0.16 -13.42 13.36
C GLN A 412 0.71 -13.76 11.97
N LYS A 413 -0.15 -14.19 11.02
CA LYS A 413 0.26 -14.43 9.62
C LYS A 413 0.87 -13.19 8.94
N ARG A 414 0.65 -11.97 9.46
CA ARG A 414 1.27 -10.74 8.92
C ARG A 414 2.78 -10.85 8.78
N LYS A 415 3.46 -11.51 9.72
CA LYS A 415 4.92 -11.71 9.70
C LYS A 415 5.37 -12.54 8.49
N GLU A 416 4.58 -13.51 8.11
CA GLU A 416 4.87 -14.43 7.01
C GLU A 416 4.34 -13.94 5.66
N THR A 417 3.43 -12.97 5.67
CA THR A 417 2.78 -12.39 4.50
C THR A 417 3.35 -11.00 4.19
N ILE A 418 2.68 -9.94 4.63
CA ILE A 418 2.99 -8.56 4.23
C ILE A 418 4.39 -8.10 4.68
N GLU A 419 4.82 -8.44 5.90
CA GLU A 419 6.15 -8.06 6.39
C GLU A 419 7.26 -8.76 5.57
N ARG A 420 7.05 -10.03 5.21
CA ARG A 420 7.95 -10.79 4.35
C ARG A 420 8.02 -10.22 2.93
N ILE A 421 6.88 -9.76 2.37
CA ILE A 421 6.85 -9.05 1.09
C ILE A 421 7.77 -7.82 1.13
N PHE A 422 7.64 -6.98 2.17
CA PHE A 422 8.49 -5.81 2.32
C PHE A 422 9.96 -6.15 2.52
N GLY A 423 10.24 -7.19 3.30
CA GLY A 423 11.59 -7.72 3.44
C GLY A 423 12.19 -8.12 2.09
N THR A 424 11.47 -8.95 1.34
CA THR A 424 11.88 -9.43 0.01
C THR A 424 12.05 -8.28 -0.99
N ALA A 425 11.12 -7.32 -1.03
CA ALA A 425 11.21 -6.16 -1.90
C ALA A 425 12.46 -5.31 -1.61
N LYS A 426 12.77 -5.09 -0.33
CA LYS A 426 13.93 -4.30 0.10
C LYS A 426 15.26 -4.99 -0.16
N GLU A 427 15.34 -6.31 0.06
CA GLU A 427 16.60 -7.06 -0.07
C GLU A 427 16.89 -7.45 -1.52
N HIS A 428 15.87 -7.92 -2.25
CA HIS A 428 16.09 -8.56 -3.55
C HIS A 428 15.62 -7.73 -4.75
N HIS A 429 14.82 -6.68 -4.54
CA HIS A 429 14.24 -5.90 -5.63
C HIS A 429 14.59 -4.40 -5.55
N GLY A 430 15.61 -4.03 -4.76
CA GLY A 430 16.10 -2.65 -4.67
C GLY A 430 15.08 -1.64 -4.12
N PHE A 431 14.17 -2.07 -3.22
CA PHE A 431 13.07 -1.24 -2.74
C PHE A 431 13.40 -0.43 -1.47
N ARG A 432 14.68 -0.38 -1.03
CA ARG A 432 15.10 0.42 0.14
C ARG A 432 15.10 1.91 -0.14
N TYR A 433 15.39 2.31 -1.38
CA TYR A 433 15.42 3.71 -1.82
C TYR A 433 15.01 3.82 -3.29
N THR A 434 14.57 5.01 -3.70
CA THR A 434 14.30 5.31 -5.12
C THR A 434 15.34 6.27 -5.69
N GLN A 435 15.76 6.04 -6.95
CA GLN A 435 16.59 6.98 -7.71
C GLN A 435 15.73 8.03 -8.43
N TYR A 436 14.43 7.82 -8.47
CA TYR A 436 13.51 8.68 -9.18
C TYR A 436 13.02 9.83 -8.30
N ILE A 437 12.70 10.93 -8.94
CA ILE A 437 12.08 12.11 -8.35
C ILE A 437 10.62 12.12 -8.78
N GLY A 438 9.72 12.37 -7.83
CA GLY A 438 8.29 12.49 -8.05
C GLY A 438 7.50 11.20 -7.79
N LYS A 439 6.24 11.40 -7.38
CA LYS A 439 5.30 10.36 -6.97
C LYS A 439 5.01 9.37 -8.11
N ALA A 440 4.70 9.88 -9.31
CA ALA A 440 4.36 9.04 -10.47
C ALA A 440 5.47 8.03 -10.83
N ARG A 441 6.75 8.45 -10.75
CA ARG A 441 7.87 7.54 -10.97
C ARG A 441 8.07 6.54 -9.82
N MET A 442 7.70 6.92 -8.61
CA MET A 442 7.71 6.00 -7.47
C MET A 442 6.58 4.97 -7.60
N GLU A 443 5.41 5.37 -8.10
CA GLU A 443 4.29 4.47 -8.43
C GLU A 443 4.69 3.46 -9.51
N MET A 444 5.32 3.91 -10.59
CA MET A 444 5.91 3.02 -11.60
C MET A 444 6.88 2.01 -10.97
N LYS A 445 7.79 2.48 -10.11
CA LYS A 445 8.75 1.59 -9.44
C LYS A 445 8.05 0.57 -8.55
N ALA A 446 7.05 0.99 -7.77
CA ALA A 446 6.29 0.10 -6.90
C ALA A 446 5.54 -0.95 -7.72
N GLY A 447 4.82 -0.53 -8.76
CA GLY A 447 4.07 -1.43 -9.66
C GLY A 447 4.95 -2.47 -10.31
N LEU A 448 6.05 -2.07 -10.92
CA LEU A 448 6.99 -2.99 -11.54
C LEU A 448 7.67 -3.92 -10.52
N THR A 449 7.98 -3.44 -9.32
CA THR A 449 8.57 -4.28 -8.26
C THR A 449 7.59 -5.39 -7.85
N PHE A 450 6.34 -5.03 -7.54
CA PHE A 450 5.33 -5.99 -7.11
C PHE A 450 4.88 -6.91 -8.26
N ALA A 451 4.80 -6.40 -9.49
CA ALA A 451 4.60 -7.21 -10.69
C ALA A 451 5.70 -8.28 -10.85
N CYS A 452 6.98 -7.89 -10.69
CA CYS A 452 8.10 -8.83 -10.71
C CYS A 452 7.99 -9.89 -9.61
N MET A 453 7.58 -9.50 -8.40
CA MET A 453 7.44 -10.43 -7.28
C MET A 453 6.33 -11.46 -7.54
N ASN A 454 5.15 -11.01 -7.98
CA ASN A 454 4.04 -11.89 -8.34
C ASN A 454 4.42 -12.81 -9.50
N LEU A 455 5.00 -12.27 -10.56
CA LEU A 455 5.38 -13.05 -11.75
C LEU A 455 6.48 -14.08 -11.44
N LYS A 456 7.47 -13.71 -10.61
CA LYS A 456 8.51 -14.64 -10.15
C LYS A 456 7.93 -15.80 -9.33
N LYS A 457 6.93 -15.51 -8.50
CA LYS A 457 6.23 -16.51 -7.70
C LYS A 457 5.39 -17.43 -8.58
N LEU A 458 4.64 -16.87 -9.55
CA LEU A 458 3.86 -17.62 -10.54
C LEU A 458 4.77 -18.53 -11.37
N ALA A 459 5.83 -17.99 -11.93
CA ALA A 459 6.77 -18.75 -12.78
C ALA A 459 7.38 -19.94 -12.02
N ARG A 460 7.77 -19.75 -10.75
CA ARG A 460 8.26 -20.84 -9.90
C ARG A 460 7.20 -21.90 -9.62
N PHE A 461 5.96 -21.49 -9.35
CA PHE A 461 4.86 -22.41 -9.13
C PHE A 461 4.58 -23.24 -10.37
N LEU A 462 4.48 -22.60 -11.53
CA LEU A 462 4.22 -23.28 -12.81
C LEU A 462 5.37 -24.22 -13.21
N GLY A 463 6.61 -23.78 -13.00
CA GLY A 463 7.80 -24.59 -13.25
C GLY A 463 7.85 -25.85 -12.40
N LYS A 464 7.64 -25.72 -11.07
CA LYS A 464 7.63 -26.87 -10.15
C LYS A 464 6.52 -27.89 -10.45
N ASN A 465 5.38 -27.43 -10.94
CA ASN A 465 4.24 -28.30 -11.23
C ASN A 465 4.19 -28.78 -12.70
N GLY A 466 5.24 -28.53 -13.51
CA GLY A 466 5.32 -28.97 -14.90
C GLY A 466 4.29 -28.31 -15.85
N LEU A 467 3.65 -27.23 -15.41
CA LEU A 467 2.53 -26.58 -16.13
C LEU A 467 2.99 -25.71 -17.31
N LEU A 468 4.28 -25.41 -17.41
CA LEU A 468 4.87 -24.61 -18.48
C LEU A 468 5.04 -25.38 -19.80
N ASN A 469 4.95 -26.72 -19.77
CA ASN A 469 5.22 -27.59 -20.93
C ASN A 469 3.93 -28.15 -21.57
N GLY A 470 2.85 -27.37 -21.66
CA GLY A 470 1.62 -27.76 -22.36
C GLY A 470 0.64 -28.66 -21.60
N GLN A 471 0.93 -29.03 -20.34
CA GLN A 471 0.05 -29.86 -19.50
C GLN A 471 -1.06 -29.08 -18.76
N LYS A 472 -1.33 -27.83 -19.15
CA LYS A 472 -2.37 -26.96 -18.54
C LYS A 472 -3.72 -27.67 -18.33
N ARG A 473 -4.17 -28.50 -19.29
CA ARG A 473 -5.47 -29.18 -19.21
C ARG A 473 -5.55 -30.27 -18.15
N ARG A 474 -4.45 -30.97 -17.84
CA ARG A 474 -4.42 -32.09 -16.91
C ARG A 474 -4.40 -31.64 -15.45
N PHE A 475 -3.68 -30.56 -15.17
CA PHE A 475 -3.59 -29.98 -13.83
C PHE A 475 -4.91 -29.35 -13.38
N LEU A 476 -5.54 -28.53 -14.21
CA LEU A 476 -6.84 -27.91 -13.90
C LEU A 476 -7.91 -28.96 -13.64
N ARG A 477 -7.89 -30.08 -14.37
CA ARG A 477 -8.82 -31.21 -14.16
C ARG A 477 -8.54 -31.96 -12.85
N ASN A 478 -7.29 -32.23 -12.52
CA ASN A 478 -6.92 -32.91 -11.27
C ASN A 478 -7.07 -32.02 -10.05
N PHE A 479 -6.80 -30.72 -10.16
CA PHE A 479 -7.02 -29.74 -9.12
C PHE A 479 -8.52 -29.57 -8.81
N TRP A 480 -9.35 -29.56 -9.85
CA TRP A 480 -10.81 -29.52 -9.73
C TRP A 480 -11.37 -30.77 -9.02
N ILE A 481 -10.80 -31.93 -9.28
CA ILE A 481 -11.18 -33.20 -8.63
C ILE A 481 -10.77 -33.18 -7.13
N GLN A 482 -9.61 -32.68 -6.78
CA GLN A 482 -9.17 -32.57 -5.37
C GLN A 482 -10.00 -31.57 -4.56
N PHE A 483 -10.41 -30.44 -5.14
CA PHE A 483 -11.26 -29.45 -4.47
C PHE A 483 -12.70 -29.94 -4.27
N ASN A 484 -13.28 -30.65 -5.25
CA ASN A 484 -14.62 -31.23 -5.10
C ASN A 484 -14.66 -32.39 -4.10
N PHE A 485 -13.54 -33.03 -3.76
CA PHE A 485 -13.48 -34.06 -2.72
C PHE A 485 -13.38 -33.49 -1.30
N LYS A 486 -12.84 -32.28 -1.13
CA LYS A 486 -12.80 -31.59 0.20
C LYS A 486 -14.10 -30.84 0.54
N GLY A 487 -14.96 -30.58 -0.43
CA GLY A 487 -16.25 -29.88 -0.26
C GLY A 487 -17.46 -30.78 0.00
N LYS A 488 -17.29 -32.09 0.18
CA LYS A 488 -18.42 -33.04 0.37
C LYS A 488 -18.84 -33.29 1.83
N ASN A 489 -18.47 -32.40 2.74
CA ASN A 489 -19.11 -32.39 4.08
C ASN A 489 -19.74 -31.02 4.31
N GLY A 490 -20.92 -30.81 3.73
CA GLY A 490 -21.79 -29.65 4.03
C GLY A 490 -22.31 -28.90 2.81
N ALA A 491 -23.53 -29.27 2.41
CA ALA A 491 -24.59 -28.48 1.74
C ALA A 491 -24.32 -27.68 0.45
N GLY A 492 -25.10 -27.99 -0.59
CA GLY A 492 -25.51 -27.06 -1.65
C GLY A 492 -24.82 -27.23 -3.00
N MET A 493 -25.42 -28.02 -3.89
CA MET A 493 -25.09 -28.06 -5.33
C MET A 493 -25.38 -26.70 -5.97
N ILE A 494 -24.33 -26.10 -6.57
CA ILE A 494 -24.49 -25.07 -7.61
C ILE A 494 -24.27 -25.75 -8.97
N PRO A 495 -25.19 -25.62 -9.94
CA PRO A 495 -25.04 -26.31 -11.23
C PRO A 495 -23.94 -25.67 -12.06
N ALA A 496 -23.18 -26.54 -12.75
CA ALA A 496 -22.12 -26.16 -13.67
C ALA A 496 -22.69 -25.37 -14.88
N PRO A 497 -22.03 -24.29 -15.34
CA PRO A 497 -22.38 -23.68 -16.61
C PRO A 497 -21.97 -24.58 -17.77
N SER A 498 -22.91 -24.79 -18.68
CA SER A 498 -22.74 -25.55 -19.92
C SER A 498 -21.71 -24.88 -20.84
N LEU A 499 -20.69 -25.62 -21.21
CA LEU A 499 -19.77 -25.29 -22.31
C LEU A 499 -20.49 -25.53 -23.64
N SER A 500 -21.03 -24.47 -24.25
CA SER A 500 -21.34 -24.44 -25.68
C SER A 500 -20.65 -23.26 -26.34
N THR A 501 -19.80 -23.61 -27.30
CA THR A 501 -19.36 -22.82 -28.46
C THR A 501 -18.71 -21.45 -28.23
N VAL A 502 -17.41 -21.35 -28.49
CA VAL A 502 -16.87 -20.41 -29.48
C VAL A 502 -15.52 -20.95 -30.01
N TRP A 503 -15.43 -21.01 -31.30
CA TRP A 503 -14.27 -21.32 -32.16
C TRP A 503 -13.13 -20.31 -32.01
#